data_1b5b3f206aa3dd7fa5135811bea69935
#
_entry.id   1b5b3f206aa3dd7fa5135811bea69935
#
_cell.length_a   1.000
_cell.length_b   1.000
_cell.length_c   1.000
_cell.angle_alpha   90.00
_cell.angle_beta   90.00
_cell.angle_gamma   90.00
#
_symmetry.space_group_name_H-M   'P 1'
#
loop_
_entity.id
_entity.type
_entity.pdbx_description
1 polymer ?
#
loop_
_entity_poly.entity_id
_entity_poly.type
_entity_poly.pdbx_seq_one_letter_code
_entity_poly.pdbx_strand_id
1 'polypeptide(L)'
;MASPMDEHGYFSLSLGTDYTMAAIERARAVVLEVNSNVPFANGDCHVHISRVAALCESDDPIFEVGLPKIGPVQEAIGKYVADMIPDGATLQIGYGGIPDAVVMQLTDKRDLGIHTEMVGDGIMTLVEAGVITNRRKNYHQGKMLATFALGSKKLYQFMNRNPALEMHPVDFTNDPFLAGQNDNLHAINATMQVDFMGQCGSESLGYTPYSGTGGQSDFVRAANRSNGGKSFIVLPSTAKNDTISRIVPTLQPGTHVSTGKNDINYVVTEYGVAQLRGKSAKQRCQALIGIAHPDFRGELHEMAKKMKLL
;
A
#
# COMPACT_ATOMS: atom_id res chain seq x y z
N MET A 1 7.39 -13.16 16.92
CA MET A 1 8.32 -14.02 16.14
C MET A 1 9.50 -13.17 15.69
N ALA A 2 10.72 -13.70 15.70
CA ALA A 2 11.96 -13.02 15.34
C ALA A 2 12.93 -13.99 14.67
N SER A 3 13.96 -13.45 14.00
CA SER A 3 15.05 -14.23 13.43
C SER A 3 15.90 -14.93 14.51
N PRO A 4 16.77 -15.88 14.14
CA PRO A 4 17.87 -16.29 14.99
C PRO A 4 18.72 -15.07 15.43
N MET A 5 19.34 -15.20 16.62
CA MET A 5 20.22 -14.17 17.17
C MET A 5 21.52 -14.08 16.35
N ASP A 6 21.99 -12.86 16.11
CA ASP A 6 23.29 -12.65 15.50
C ASP A 6 24.45 -12.76 16.51
N GLU A 7 25.70 -12.63 16.05
CA GLU A 7 26.91 -12.70 16.86
C GLU A 7 27.05 -11.56 17.87
N HIS A 8 26.25 -10.50 17.73
CA HIS A 8 26.25 -9.33 18.61
C HIS A 8 25.09 -9.34 19.62
N GLY A 9 24.29 -10.40 19.65
CA GLY A 9 23.18 -10.56 20.59
C GLY A 9 21.87 -9.90 20.14
N TYR A 10 21.69 -9.64 18.85
CA TYR A 10 20.45 -9.05 18.30
C TYR A 10 19.60 -10.07 17.56
N PHE A 11 18.31 -9.93 17.72
CA PHE A 11 17.26 -10.56 16.92
C PHE A 11 16.65 -9.52 15.99
N SER A 12 16.23 -9.92 14.79
CA SER A 12 15.49 -9.06 13.87
C SER A 12 14.00 -9.42 13.89
N LEU A 13 13.13 -8.42 14.07
CA LEU A 13 11.68 -8.59 13.94
C LEU A 13 11.25 -8.78 12.47
N SER A 14 12.08 -8.36 11.55
CA SER A 14 12.03 -8.67 10.11
C SER A 14 10.64 -8.53 9.48
N LEU A 15 9.89 -9.63 9.40
CA LEU A 15 8.61 -9.71 8.67
C LEU A 15 7.49 -8.89 9.30
N GLY A 16 7.61 -8.49 10.55
CA GLY A 16 6.56 -7.77 11.29
C GLY A 16 7.16 -6.77 12.28
N THR A 17 7.93 -5.81 11.81
CA THR A 17 8.46 -4.70 12.63
C THR A 17 7.34 -3.79 13.08
N ASP A 18 6.56 -3.29 12.16
CA ASP A 18 5.24 -2.68 12.31
C ASP A 18 5.08 -1.90 13.65
N TYR A 19 4.03 -2.16 14.44
CA TYR A 19 3.84 -1.62 15.80
C TYR A 19 4.57 -2.45 16.87
N THR A 20 5.24 -3.52 16.49
CA THR A 20 5.89 -4.45 17.42
C THR A 20 6.98 -3.77 18.24
N MET A 21 7.76 -2.86 17.64
CA MET A 21 8.78 -2.10 18.38
C MET A 21 8.17 -1.24 19.48
N ALA A 22 7.09 -0.53 19.19
CA ALA A 22 6.38 0.28 20.19
C ALA A 22 5.78 -0.59 21.31
N ALA A 23 5.30 -1.79 20.97
CA ALA A 23 4.83 -2.75 21.95
C ALA A 23 5.96 -3.26 22.86
N ILE A 24 7.13 -3.56 22.30
CA ILE A 24 8.33 -3.99 23.05
C ILE A 24 8.79 -2.89 24.02
N GLU A 25 8.79 -1.64 23.60
CA GLU A 25 9.19 -0.51 24.46
C GLU A 25 8.31 -0.34 25.71
N ARG A 26 7.02 -0.67 25.59
CA ARG A 26 6.02 -0.51 26.67
C ARG A 26 5.76 -1.79 27.45
N ALA A 27 6.23 -2.93 26.96
CA ALA A 27 6.00 -4.23 27.59
C ALA A 27 6.77 -4.36 28.91
N ARG A 28 6.15 -4.99 29.92
CA ARG A 28 6.81 -5.36 31.18
C ARG A 28 7.78 -6.51 31.00
N ALA A 29 7.50 -7.41 30.05
CA ALA A 29 8.34 -8.54 29.70
C ALA A 29 8.18 -8.81 28.21
N VAL A 30 9.27 -9.15 27.55
CA VAL A 30 9.33 -9.54 26.13
C VAL A 30 9.66 -11.00 26.06
N VAL A 31 8.81 -11.77 25.39
CA VAL A 31 9.05 -13.17 25.06
C VAL A 31 9.16 -13.26 23.54
N LEU A 32 10.26 -13.80 23.04
CA LEU A 32 10.45 -13.99 21.59
C LEU A 32 10.27 -15.46 21.22
N GLU A 33 9.47 -15.68 20.20
CA GLU A 33 9.51 -16.91 19.41
C GLU A 33 10.61 -16.71 18.36
N VAL A 34 11.71 -17.44 18.51
CA VAL A 34 12.85 -17.40 17.61
C VAL A 34 12.69 -18.49 16.56
N ASN A 35 12.42 -18.11 15.33
CA ASN A 35 12.16 -19.05 14.26
C ASN A 35 13.29 -19.03 13.23
N SER A 36 13.89 -20.21 12.98
CA SER A 36 15.03 -20.39 12.06
C SER A 36 14.71 -20.00 10.60
N ASN A 37 13.43 -19.95 10.23
CA ASN A 37 12.98 -19.58 8.89
C ASN A 37 12.78 -18.06 8.72
N VAL A 38 12.78 -17.27 9.82
CA VAL A 38 12.65 -15.80 9.75
C VAL A 38 13.96 -15.18 9.28
N PRO A 39 13.98 -14.39 8.20
CA PRO A 39 15.20 -13.73 7.73
C PRO A 39 15.68 -12.68 8.74
N PHE A 40 16.98 -12.42 8.77
CA PHE A 40 17.56 -11.29 9.49
C PHE A 40 17.52 -10.05 8.59
N ALA A 41 16.52 -9.19 8.75
CA ALA A 41 16.41 -7.93 8.00
C ALA A 41 17.23 -6.81 8.71
N ASN A 42 17.63 -5.82 7.92
CA ASN A 42 18.30 -4.61 8.41
C ASN A 42 17.28 -3.52 8.76
N GLY A 43 17.72 -2.45 9.39
CA GLY A 43 16.88 -1.30 9.75
C GLY A 43 16.67 -1.17 11.27
N ASP A 44 15.67 -0.41 11.65
CA ASP A 44 15.29 -0.21 13.07
C ASP A 44 14.27 -1.27 13.52
N CYS A 45 14.70 -2.53 13.41
CA CYS A 45 13.87 -3.70 13.69
C CYS A 45 14.56 -4.71 14.61
N HIS A 46 15.61 -4.28 15.31
CA HIS A 46 16.46 -5.16 16.10
C HIS A 46 16.12 -5.10 17.59
N VAL A 47 16.11 -6.26 18.24
CA VAL A 47 15.92 -6.41 19.68
C VAL A 47 17.12 -7.10 20.28
N HIS A 48 17.82 -6.43 21.21
CA HIS A 48 18.96 -7.01 21.90
C HIS A 48 18.51 -7.98 22.99
N ILE A 49 19.25 -9.07 23.20
CA ILE A 49 18.94 -10.14 24.18
C ILE A 49 18.70 -9.61 25.59
N SER A 50 19.33 -8.50 26.00
CA SER A 50 19.11 -7.89 27.32
C SER A 50 17.67 -7.35 27.56
N ARG A 51 16.89 -7.20 26.50
CA ARG A 51 15.47 -6.79 26.57
C ARG A 51 14.53 -7.99 26.64
N VAL A 52 15.03 -9.20 26.48
CA VAL A 52 14.24 -10.41 26.32
C VAL A 52 14.18 -11.17 27.65
N ALA A 53 12.97 -11.39 28.16
CA ALA A 53 12.75 -12.11 29.41
C ALA A 53 12.77 -13.65 29.22
N ALA A 54 12.34 -14.12 28.05
CA ALA A 54 12.35 -15.55 27.70
C ALA A 54 12.35 -15.74 26.20
N LEU A 55 12.86 -16.89 25.76
CA LEU A 55 12.87 -17.34 24.35
C LEU A 55 12.13 -18.66 24.25
N CYS A 56 11.43 -18.87 23.13
CA CYS A 56 11.06 -20.21 22.67
C CYS A 56 11.55 -20.36 21.23
N GLU A 57 12.12 -21.51 20.92
CA GLU A 57 12.61 -21.83 19.57
C GLU A 57 11.50 -22.47 18.75
N SER A 58 11.45 -22.13 17.46
CA SER A 58 10.55 -22.70 16.47
C SER A 58 11.29 -22.89 15.15
N ASP A 59 10.89 -23.91 14.39
CA ASP A 59 11.28 -24.15 13.01
C ASP A 59 10.05 -24.25 12.07
N ASP A 60 8.89 -23.86 12.56
CA ASP A 60 7.65 -23.89 11.81
C ASP A 60 7.78 -23.09 10.52
N PRO A 61 7.21 -23.56 9.40
CA PRO A 61 7.19 -22.81 8.16
C PRO A 61 6.51 -21.45 8.34
N ILE A 62 7.12 -20.41 7.78
CA ILE A 62 6.50 -19.09 7.75
C ILE A 62 5.33 -19.11 6.76
N PHE A 63 4.25 -18.43 7.12
CA PHE A 63 3.10 -18.28 6.26
C PHE A 63 3.49 -17.65 4.92
N GLU A 64 3.11 -18.29 3.82
CA GLU A 64 3.36 -17.82 2.46
C GLU A 64 2.06 -17.44 1.77
N VAL A 65 2.11 -16.34 1.00
CA VAL A 65 1.02 -15.91 0.12
C VAL A 65 1.53 -15.93 -1.31
N GLY A 66 0.84 -16.68 -2.16
CA GLY A 66 1.15 -16.67 -3.59
C GLY A 66 0.69 -15.38 -4.28
N LEU A 67 1.26 -15.12 -5.44
CA LEU A 67 0.82 -14.01 -6.29
C LEU A 67 -0.66 -14.16 -6.66
N PRO A 68 -1.47 -13.10 -6.55
CA PRO A 68 -2.87 -13.14 -6.92
C PRO A 68 -3.03 -13.37 -8.43
N LYS A 69 -4.14 -13.99 -8.82
CA LYS A 69 -4.51 -14.07 -10.23
C LYS A 69 -4.91 -12.68 -10.72
N ILE A 70 -4.21 -12.20 -11.74
CA ILE A 70 -4.50 -10.93 -12.39
C ILE A 70 -5.38 -11.21 -13.60
N GLY A 71 -6.53 -10.53 -13.66
CA GLY A 71 -7.45 -10.60 -14.77
C GLY A 71 -7.48 -9.30 -15.58
N PRO A 72 -8.27 -9.24 -16.68
CA PRO A 72 -8.30 -8.10 -17.60
C PRO A 72 -8.63 -6.75 -16.93
N VAL A 73 -9.49 -6.77 -15.91
CA VAL A 73 -9.86 -5.55 -15.15
C VAL A 73 -8.66 -5.00 -14.40
N GLN A 74 -7.92 -5.87 -13.68
CA GLN A 74 -6.73 -5.47 -12.94
C GLN A 74 -5.62 -5.00 -13.89
N GLU A 75 -5.43 -5.67 -15.03
CA GLU A 75 -4.46 -5.27 -16.06
C GLU A 75 -4.76 -3.88 -16.63
N ALA A 76 -6.03 -3.60 -16.96
CA ALA A 76 -6.44 -2.29 -17.47
C ALA A 76 -6.18 -1.17 -16.45
N ILE A 77 -6.54 -1.37 -15.19
CA ILE A 77 -6.27 -0.42 -14.11
C ILE A 77 -4.76 -0.26 -13.92
N GLY A 78 -4.02 -1.38 -13.90
CA GLY A 78 -2.56 -1.41 -13.76
C GLY A 78 -1.88 -0.56 -14.82
N LYS A 79 -2.32 -0.68 -16.08
CA LYS A 79 -1.80 0.09 -17.21
C LYS A 79 -2.04 1.59 -17.03
N TYR A 80 -3.26 2.02 -16.69
CA TYR A 80 -3.55 3.45 -16.47
C TYR A 80 -2.66 4.07 -15.39
N VAL A 81 -2.40 3.34 -14.31
CA VAL A 81 -1.54 3.82 -13.23
C VAL A 81 -0.07 3.86 -13.68
N ALA A 82 0.43 2.78 -14.30
CA ALA A 82 1.81 2.66 -14.75
C ALA A 82 2.18 3.75 -15.79
N ASP A 83 1.27 4.11 -16.69
CA ASP A 83 1.46 5.19 -17.67
C ASP A 83 1.67 6.57 -16.99
N MET A 84 1.22 6.74 -15.75
CA MET A 84 1.36 7.98 -14.99
C MET A 84 2.57 8.01 -14.04
N ILE A 85 3.32 6.92 -13.94
CA ILE A 85 4.53 6.79 -13.11
C ILE A 85 5.76 7.10 -13.96
N PRO A 86 6.52 8.16 -13.63
CA PRO A 86 7.75 8.48 -14.35
C PRO A 86 8.94 7.64 -13.87
N ASP A 87 9.99 7.59 -14.66
CA ASP A 87 11.30 7.08 -14.23
C ASP A 87 11.79 7.83 -12.98
N GLY A 88 12.39 7.09 -12.06
CA GLY A 88 12.91 7.64 -10.80
C GLY A 88 11.86 7.95 -9.74
N ALA A 89 10.59 7.60 -9.98
CA ALA A 89 9.54 7.72 -8.96
C ALA A 89 9.85 6.85 -7.73
N THR A 90 9.46 7.34 -6.55
CA THR A 90 9.41 6.51 -5.34
C THR A 90 8.00 5.97 -5.19
N LEU A 91 7.86 4.68 -4.94
CA LEU A 91 6.57 3.98 -4.88
C LEU A 91 6.22 3.54 -3.47
N GLN A 92 4.95 3.73 -3.11
CA GLN A 92 4.25 2.98 -2.09
C GLN A 92 3.24 2.08 -2.79
N ILE A 93 3.29 0.79 -2.50
CA ILE A 93 2.45 -0.23 -3.13
C ILE A 93 1.57 -0.84 -2.04
N GLY A 94 0.25 -0.70 -2.19
CA GLY A 94 -0.74 -1.36 -1.33
C GLY A 94 -0.80 -2.86 -1.57
N TYR A 95 -1.60 -3.56 -0.76
CA TYR A 95 -1.84 -4.99 -0.88
C TYR A 95 -3.02 -5.28 -1.80
N GLY A 96 -2.87 -6.30 -2.65
CA GLY A 96 -3.96 -6.85 -3.46
C GLY A 96 -3.69 -6.94 -4.95
N GLY A 97 -4.58 -7.60 -5.68
CA GLY A 97 -4.36 -7.93 -7.10
C GLY A 97 -4.23 -6.72 -8.04
N ILE A 98 -4.83 -5.55 -7.71
CA ILE A 98 -4.66 -4.36 -8.55
C ILE A 98 -3.28 -3.71 -8.32
N PRO A 99 -2.81 -3.45 -7.08
CA PRO A 99 -1.45 -3.01 -6.84
C PRO A 99 -0.39 -3.92 -7.47
N ASP A 100 -0.57 -5.24 -7.39
CA ASP A 100 0.33 -6.21 -8.05
C ASP A 100 0.28 -6.08 -9.57
N ALA A 101 -0.91 -5.87 -10.16
CA ALA A 101 -1.04 -5.63 -11.59
C ALA A 101 -0.32 -4.34 -12.04
N VAL A 102 -0.33 -3.29 -11.22
CA VAL A 102 0.47 -2.08 -11.48
C VAL A 102 1.95 -2.43 -11.52
N VAL A 103 2.45 -3.12 -10.49
CA VAL A 103 3.87 -3.52 -10.38
C VAL A 103 4.33 -4.30 -11.62
N MET A 104 3.52 -5.22 -12.13
CA MET A 104 3.83 -5.99 -13.33
C MET A 104 3.94 -5.15 -14.61
N GLN A 105 3.31 -3.97 -14.66
CA GLN A 105 3.37 -3.04 -15.78
C GLN A 105 4.56 -2.06 -15.71
N LEU A 106 5.42 -2.15 -14.67
CA LEU A 106 6.54 -1.21 -14.47
C LEU A 106 7.87 -1.71 -14.99
N THR A 107 7.91 -2.81 -15.72
CA THR A 107 9.15 -3.46 -16.16
C THR A 107 9.99 -2.63 -17.16
N ASP A 108 9.38 -1.66 -17.81
CA ASP A 108 10.04 -0.72 -18.73
C ASP A 108 10.58 0.54 -18.04
N LYS A 109 10.24 0.75 -16.75
CA LYS A 109 10.67 1.91 -15.98
C LYS A 109 12.13 1.77 -15.51
N ARG A 110 12.70 2.91 -15.09
CA ARG A 110 14.09 2.99 -14.66
C ARG A 110 14.22 3.73 -13.35
N ASP A 111 15.15 3.26 -12.52
CA ASP A 111 15.56 3.94 -11.29
C ASP A 111 14.43 4.22 -10.29
N LEU A 112 13.44 3.34 -10.23
CA LEU A 112 12.39 3.43 -9.23
C LEU A 112 12.95 3.26 -7.81
N GLY A 113 12.28 3.85 -6.84
CA GLY A 113 12.55 3.70 -5.41
C GLY A 113 11.35 3.13 -4.67
N ILE A 114 11.59 2.59 -3.47
CA ILE A 114 10.54 2.04 -2.60
C ILE A 114 10.55 2.73 -1.25
N HIS A 115 9.38 3.20 -0.83
CA HIS A 115 9.05 3.61 0.53
C HIS A 115 7.58 3.21 0.74
N THR A 116 7.36 2.07 1.36
CA THR A 116 6.05 1.41 1.42
C THR A 116 5.82 0.79 2.79
N GLU A 117 4.57 0.56 3.13
CA GLU A 117 4.21 -0.18 4.34
C GLU A 117 4.61 -1.66 4.19
N MET A 118 4.19 -2.30 3.10
CA MET A 118 4.43 -3.71 2.83
C MET A 118 5.40 -3.91 1.67
N VAL A 119 6.33 -4.86 1.80
CA VAL A 119 7.12 -5.39 0.69
C VAL A 119 6.63 -6.79 0.30
N GLY A 120 6.44 -7.01 -1.00
CA GLY A 120 5.98 -8.28 -1.59
C GLY A 120 6.81 -8.74 -2.78
N ASP A 121 6.48 -9.91 -3.32
CA ASP A 121 7.23 -10.56 -4.41
C ASP A 121 7.37 -9.69 -5.68
N GLY A 122 6.36 -8.88 -5.99
CA GLY A 122 6.42 -7.99 -7.15
C GLY A 122 7.55 -6.97 -7.04
N ILE A 123 7.77 -6.38 -5.86
CA ILE A 123 8.87 -5.45 -5.60
C ILE A 123 10.21 -6.16 -5.76
N MET A 124 10.36 -7.36 -5.17
CA MET A 124 11.56 -8.18 -5.34
C MET A 124 11.86 -8.44 -6.82
N THR A 125 10.86 -8.81 -7.60
CA THR A 125 11.01 -9.07 -9.05
C THR A 125 11.53 -7.84 -9.80
N LEU A 126 11.03 -6.65 -9.51
CA LEU A 126 11.51 -5.41 -10.13
C LEU A 126 12.93 -5.02 -9.67
N VAL A 127 13.33 -5.38 -8.45
CA VAL A 127 14.74 -5.22 -7.99
C VAL A 127 15.66 -6.16 -8.75
N GLU A 128 15.30 -7.44 -8.88
CA GLU A 128 16.08 -8.44 -9.63
C GLU A 128 16.21 -8.06 -11.11
N ALA A 129 15.17 -7.41 -11.70
CA ALA A 129 15.19 -6.89 -13.05
C ALA A 129 15.98 -5.56 -13.21
N GLY A 130 16.49 -4.98 -12.12
CA GLY A 130 17.22 -3.70 -12.14
C GLY A 130 16.35 -2.46 -12.35
N VAL A 131 15.04 -2.58 -12.27
CA VAL A 131 14.08 -1.47 -12.37
C VAL A 131 14.07 -0.62 -11.11
N ILE A 132 14.11 -1.27 -9.94
CA ILE A 132 14.20 -0.61 -8.63
C ILE A 132 15.65 -0.56 -8.20
N THR A 133 16.20 0.65 -8.14
CA THR A 133 17.59 0.91 -7.71
C THR A 133 17.68 1.79 -6.47
N ASN A 134 16.60 2.47 -6.11
CA ASN A 134 16.50 3.45 -5.02
C ASN A 134 17.48 4.64 -5.12
N ARG A 135 18.27 4.73 -6.18
CA ARG A 135 19.35 5.73 -6.28
C ARG A 135 18.85 7.16 -6.53
N ARG A 136 17.58 7.33 -6.96
CA ARG A 136 16.95 8.63 -7.16
C ARG A 136 16.06 9.08 -6.00
N LYS A 137 15.98 8.31 -4.93
CA LYS A 137 15.30 8.74 -3.70
C LYS A 137 16.04 9.92 -3.06
N ASN A 138 15.27 10.85 -2.47
CA ASN A 138 15.82 11.96 -1.69
C ASN A 138 16.02 11.57 -0.22
N TYR A 139 15.21 10.64 0.28
CA TYR A 139 15.23 10.17 1.66
C TYR A 139 15.60 8.68 1.71
N HIS A 140 16.61 8.30 2.50
CA HIS A 140 17.22 6.96 2.51
C HIS A 140 17.60 6.49 1.08
N GLN A 141 18.42 7.31 0.40
CA GLN A 141 18.91 6.99 -0.93
C GLN A 141 19.63 5.63 -0.97
N GLY A 142 19.35 4.82 -1.97
CA GLY A 142 19.89 3.47 -2.13
C GLY A 142 19.20 2.40 -1.28
N LYS A 143 18.17 2.76 -0.49
CA LYS A 143 17.44 1.85 0.40
C LYS A 143 15.96 1.76 0.05
N MET A 144 15.44 0.55 0.03
CA MET A 144 14.01 0.29 0.16
C MET A 144 13.62 0.42 1.62
N LEU A 145 12.52 1.09 1.93
CA LEU A 145 11.95 1.18 3.28
C LEU A 145 10.63 0.46 3.34
N ALA A 146 10.44 -0.39 4.35
CA ALA A 146 9.18 -1.06 4.64
C ALA A 146 8.98 -1.29 6.14
N THR A 147 7.78 -1.69 6.56
CA THR A 147 7.50 -2.02 7.96
C THR A 147 7.11 -3.48 8.17
N PHE A 148 6.53 -4.12 7.17
CA PHE A 148 6.31 -5.57 7.18
C PHE A 148 6.48 -6.19 5.78
N ALA A 149 6.55 -7.52 5.74
CA ALA A 149 6.68 -8.28 4.50
C ALA A 149 5.70 -9.45 4.46
N LEU A 150 5.13 -9.69 3.28
CA LEU A 150 4.23 -10.82 3.04
C LEU A 150 4.40 -11.29 1.60
N GLY A 151 4.73 -12.57 1.41
CA GLY A 151 4.93 -13.13 0.08
C GLY A 151 5.41 -14.58 0.13
N SER A 152 6.23 -14.96 -0.82
CA SER A 152 6.79 -16.30 -0.94
C SER A 152 8.06 -16.49 -0.12
N LYS A 153 8.45 -17.75 0.04
CA LYS A 153 9.76 -18.11 0.62
C LYS A 153 10.93 -17.43 -0.11
N LYS A 154 10.79 -17.19 -1.43
CA LYS A 154 11.82 -16.49 -2.22
C LYS A 154 11.99 -15.04 -1.75
N LEU A 155 10.89 -14.34 -1.46
CA LEU A 155 10.93 -13.00 -0.88
C LEU A 155 11.65 -13.02 0.47
N TYR A 156 11.34 -13.97 1.35
CA TYR A 156 11.98 -14.05 2.67
C TYR A 156 13.49 -14.34 2.58
N GLN A 157 13.90 -15.15 1.61
CA GLN A 157 15.32 -15.36 1.31
C GLN A 157 16.00 -14.10 0.77
N PHE A 158 15.33 -13.35 -0.11
CA PHE A 158 15.80 -12.07 -0.62
C PHE A 158 15.99 -11.02 0.48
N MET A 159 15.15 -11.02 1.50
CA MET A 159 15.25 -10.08 2.63
C MET A 159 16.44 -10.36 3.56
N ASN A 160 16.89 -11.63 3.62
CA ASN A 160 17.89 -12.04 4.59
C ASN A 160 19.23 -11.34 4.39
N ARG A 161 19.62 -10.50 5.36
CA ARG A 161 20.85 -9.69 5.35
C ARG A 161 21.02 -8.83 4.09
N ASN A 162 19.91 -8.47 3.43
CA ASN A 162 19.94 -7.61 2.25
C ASN A 162 20.19 -6.14 2.65
N PRO A 163 21.35 -5.56 2.32
CA PRO A 163 21.65 -4.20 2.74
C PRO A 163 20.83 -3.13 1.99
N ALA A 164 20.15 -3.48 0.91
CA ALA A 164 19.30 -2.57 0.17
C ALA A 164 17.88 -2.45 0.74
N LEU A 165 17.50 -3.30 1.71
CA LEU A 165 16.20 -3.28 2.36
C LEU A 165 16.36 -2.96 3.85
N GLU A 166 15.60 -1.97 4.32
CA GLU A 166 15.50 -1.61 5.73
C GLU A 166 14.06 -1.74 6.20
N MET A 167 13.88 -2.44 7.33
CA MET A 167 12.60 -2.58 8.01
C MET A 167 12.55 -1.61 9.19
N HIS A 168 11.52 -0.79 9.25
CA HIS A 168 11.36 0.24 10.27
C HIS A 168 9.98 0.16 10.94
N PRO A 169 9.81 0.69 12.17
CA PRO A 169 8.51 0.80 12.81
C PRO A 169 7.50 1.59 11.97
N VAL A 170 6.23 1.31 12.16
CA VAL A 170 5.15 1.90 11.34
C VAL A 170 5.04 3.42 11.51
N ASP A 171 5.30 3.94 12.71
CA ASP A 171 5.29 5.38 13.02
C ASP A 171 6.41 6.15 12.27
N PHE A 172 7.47 5.45 11.87
CA PHE A 172 8.50 6.00 10.99
C PHE A 172 8.13 5.81 9.51
N THR A 173 7.81 4.57 9.11
CA THR A 173 7.59 4.24 7.69
C THR A 173 6.36 4.93 7.12
N ASN A 174 5.26 4.99 7.89
CA ASN A 174 3.99 5.56 7.46
C ASN A 174 3.87 7.06 7.79
N ASP A 175 4.88 7.70 8.40
CA ASP A 175 4.81 9.13 8.67
C ASP A 175 4.71 9.94 7.37
N PRO A 176 3.61 10.71 7.16
CA PRO A 176 3.41 11.48 5.93
C PRO A 176 4.46 12.54 5.67
N PHE A 177 5.12 13.05 6.72
CA PHE A 177 6.19 14.02 6.58
C PHE A 177 7.48 13.35 6.12
N LEU A 178 7.86 12.21 6.71
CA LEU A 178 9.07 11.46 6.35
C LEU A 178 8.96 10.87 4.95
N ALA A 179 7.89 10.14 4.67
CA ALA A 179 7.67 9.54 3.35
C ALA A 179 7.55 10.61 2.24
N GLY A 180 6.89 11.73 2.54
CA GLY A 180 6.72 12.87 1.63
C GLY A 180 8.00 13.64 1.28
N GLN A 181 9.14 13.36 1.93
CA GLN A 181 10.44 13.91 1.56
C GLN A 181 10.99 13.31 0.26
N ASN A 182 10.51 12.16 -0.17
CA ASN A 182 10.84 11.61 -1.48
C ASN A 182 10.07 12.37 -2.56
N ASP A 183 10.78 12.98 -3.52
CA ASP A 183 10.17 13.55 -4.72
C ASP A 183 9.51 12.45 -5.56
N ASN A 184 8.45 12.83 -6.27
CA ASN A 184 7.67 11.89 -7.09
C ASN A 184 7.22 10.63 -6.31
N LEU A 185 6.77 10.81 -5.07
CA LEU A 185 6.16 9.70 -4.33
C LEU A 185 4.79 9.36 -4.92
N HIS A 186 4.65 8.16 -5.44
CA HIS A 186 3.43 7.64 -6.04
C HIS A 186 2.84 6.55 -5.13
N ALA A 187 1.71 6.89 -4.48
CA ALA A 187 1.02 5.99 -3.57
C ALA A 187 -0.15 5.29 -4.27
N ILE A 188 -0.18 3.96 -4.24
CA ILE A 188 -1.16 3.12 -4.93
C ILE A 188 -1.89 2.27 -3.90
N ASN A 189 -3.19 2.54 -3.69
CA ASN A 189 -4.00 1.88 -2.68
C ASN A 189 -5.36 1.46 -3.23
N ALA A 190 -5.82 0.27 -2.86
CA ALA A 190 -7.12 -0.24 -3.25
C ALA A 190 -8.21 0.22 -2.29
N THR A 191 -9.46 0.32 -2.81
CA THR A 191 -10.64 0.61 -2.01
C THR A 191 -11.81 -0.25 -2.42
N MET A 192 -12.81 -0.37 -1.55
CA MET A 192 -14.04 -1.11 -1.84
C MET A 192 -15.11 -0.23 -2.47
N GLN A 193 -15.22 1.05 -2.05
CA GLN A 193 -16.19 2.01 -2.58
C GLN A 193 -15.61 3.42 -2.60
N VAL A 194 -16.10 4.24 -3.56
CA VAL A 194 -15.83 5.69 -3.64
C VAL A 194 -17.15 6.41 -3.87
N ASP A 195 -17.43 7.44 -3.07
CA ASP A 195 -18.61 8.28 -3.26
C ASP A 195 -18.36 9.46 -4.23
N PHE A 196 -19.42 10.22 -4.59
CA PHE A 196 -19.33 11.35 -5.52
C PHE A 196 -18.40 12.48 -5.06
N MET A 197 -18.06 12.54 -3.77
CA MET A 197 -17.09 13.51 -3.24
C MET A 197 -15.66 12.97 -3.28
N GLY A 198 -15.48 11.67 -3.55
CA GLY A 198 -14.20 10.99 -3.55
C GLY A 198 -13.82 10.42 -2.18
N GLN A 199 -14.75 10.35 -1.23
CA GLN A 199 -14.49 9.64 0.03
C GLN A 199 -14.38 8.13 -0.25
N CYS A 200 -13.40 7.46 0.37
CA CYS A 200 -13.12 6.05 0.16
C CYS A 200 -13.48 5.23 1.39
N GLY A 201 -14.22 4.14 1.20
CA GLY A 201 -14.43 3.09 2.19
C GLY A 201 -13.58 1.88 1.83
N SER A 202 -12.47 1.66 2.54
CA SER A 202 -11.50 0.61 2.22
C SER A 202 -11.46 -0.51 3.26
N GLU A 203 -11.91 -0.27 4.48
CA GLU A 203 -11.80 -1.21 5.60
C GLU A 203 -13.14 -1.75 6.11
N SER A 204 -14.26 -1.16 5.65
CA SER A 204 -15.61 -1.64 5.98
C SER A 204 -16.61 -1.39 4.87
N LEU A 205 -17.70 -2.17 4.85
CA LEU A 205 -18.90 -1.91 4.05
C LEU A 205 -20.09 -1.88 4.99
N GLY A 206 -20.72 -0.72 5.12
CA GLY A 206 -21.69 -0.49 6.18
C GLY A 206 -21.06 -0.75 7.53
N TYR A 207 -21.75 -1.48 8.37
CA TYR A 207 -21.28 -1.82 9.74
C TYR A 207 -20.37 -3.05 9.78
N THR A 208 -20.05 -3.67 8.64
CA THR A 208 -19.19 -4.86 8.60
C THR A 208 -17.75 -4.46 8.36
N PRO A 209 -16.83 -4.62 9.35
CA PRO A 209 -15.41 -4.41 9.16
C PRO A 209 -14.79 -5.60 8.40
N TYR A 210 -13.84 -5.32 7.52
CA TYR A 210 -13.05 -6.29 6.77
C TYR A 210 -11.57 -6.28 7.17
N SER A 211 -11.08 -5.13 7.65
CA SER A 211 -9.69 -4.97 8.09
C SER A 211 -9.56 -3.87 9.13
N GLY A 212 -8.36 -3.69 9.68
CA GLY A 212 -7.96 -2.45 10.33
C GLY A 212 -7.74 -1.32 9.32
N THR A 213 -7.39 -0.14 9.82
CA THR A 213 -7.25 1.09 9.02
C THR A 213 -6.09 1.01 8.03
N GLY A 214 -4.91 0.49 8.41
CA GLY A 214 -3.70 0.46 7.60
C GLY A 214 -3.17 1.87 7.26
N GLY A 215 -2.16 1.93 6.38
CA GLY A 215 -1.44 3.15 6.02
C GLY A 215 -1.98 3.93 4.82
N GLN A 216 -3.14 3.56 4.26
CA GLN A 216 -3.66 4.21 3.04
C GLN A 216 -3.71 5.73 3.16
N SER A 217 -4.31 6.28 4.24
CA SER A 217 -4.42 7.72 4.45
C SER A 217 -3.07 8.40 4.64
N ASP A 218 -2.13 7.74 5.31
CA ASP A 218 -0.80 8.28 5.58
C ASP A 218 -0.05 8.46 4.26
N PHE A 219 -0.03 7.44 3.41
CA PHE A 219 0.65 7.49 2.12
C PHE A 219 -0.05 8.39 1.09
N VAL A 220 -1.38 8.50 1.13
CA VAL A 220 -2.10 9.50 0.33
C VAL A 220 -1.66 10.92 0.70
N ARG A 221 -1.53 11.21 2.00
CA ARG A 221 -1.04 12.49 2.51
C ARG A 221 0.44 12.70 2.21
N ALA A 222 1.26 11.65 2.35
CA ALA A 222 2.68 11.69 1.96
C ALA A 222 2.85 12.07 0.49
N ALA A 223 2.12 11.41 -0.42
CA ALA A 223 2.14 11.71 -1.85
C ALA A 223 1.65 13.12 -2.16
N ASN A 224 0.66 13.64 -1.39
CA ASN A 224 0.21 15.03 -1.53
C ASN A 224 1.23 16.08 -1.07
N ARG A 225 2.15 15.70 -0.17
CA ARG A 225 3.26 16.56 0.31
C ARG A 225 4.48 16.48 -0.59
N SER A 226 4.70 15.34 -1.20
CA SER A 226 5.81 15.08 -2.10
C SER A 226 5.79 16.01 -3.31
N ASN A 227 6.95 16.57 -3.65
CA ASN A 227 7.10 17.34 -4.89
C ASN A 227 6.92 16.42 -6.10
N GLY A 228 5.93 16.71 -6.96
CA GLY A 228 5.54 15.84 -8.07
C GLY A 228 4.80 14.56 -7.67
N GLY A 229 4.48 14.39 -6.39
CA GLY A 229 3.81 13.19 -5.88
C GLY A 229 2.36 13.05 -6.37
N LYS A 230 1.89 11.79 -6.44
CA LYS A 230 0.52 11.44 -6.84
C LYS A 230 0.00 10.30 -5.98
N SER A 231 -1.28 10.35 -5.59
CA SER A 231 -1.96 9.23 -4.97
C SER A 231 -3.04 8.67 -5.88
N PHE A 232 -3.05 7.35 -6.01
CA PHE A 232 -4.01 6.60 -6.80
C PHE A 232 -4.83 5.71 -5.88
N ILE A 233 -6.15 5.92 -5.89
CA ILE A 233 -7.11 5.01 -5.31
C ILE A 233 -7.67 4.16 -6.44
N VAL A 234 -7.42 2.86 -6.37
CA VAL A 234 -7.74 1.92 -7.43
C VAL A 234 -8.84 0.96 -7.01
N LEU A 235 -9.79 0.70 -7.88
CA LEU A 235 -10.89 -0.24 -7.66
C LEU A 235 -11.48 -0.73 -8.98
N PRO A 236 -11.99 -1.98 -9.06
CA PRO A 236 -12.88 -2.37 -10.14
C PRO A 236 -14.14 -1.50 -10.08
N SER A 237 -14.71 -1.12 -11.20
CA SER A 237 -15.90 -0.27 -11.23
C SER A 237 -17.13 -0.95 -10.62
N THR A 238 -17.14 -2.30 -10.58
CA THR A 238 -18.25 -3.14 -10.12
C THR A 238 -17.82 -4.21 -9.13
N ALA A 239 -18.79 -4.85 -8.51
CA ALA A 239 -18.67 -6.03 -7.68
C ALA A 239 -19.80 -7.04 -7.99
N LYS A 240 -19.68 -8.26 -7.44
CA LYS A 240 -20.68 -9.35 -7.53
C LYS A 240 -21.14 -9.62 -8.98
N ASN A 241 -20.18 -9.90 -9.86
CA ASN A 241 -20.44 -10.17 -11.28
C ASN A 241 -21.22 -9.02 -11.94
N ASP A 242 -20.69 -7.81 -11.81
CA ASP A 242 -21.17 -6.57 -12.41
C ASP A 242 -22.60 -6.12 -11.97
N THR A 243 -23.11 -6.66 -10.87
CA THR A 243 -24.45 -6.31 -10.37
C THR A 243 -24.47 -5.11 -9.42
N ILE A 244 -23.31 -4.63 -8.95
CA ILE A 244 -23.19 -3.54 -7.97
C ILE A 244 -22.09 -2.58 -8.40
N SER A 245 -22.41 -1.30 -8.52
CA SER A 245 -21.40 -0.25 -8.71
C SER A 245 -20.58 -0.01 -7.46
N ARG A 246 -19.26 0.15 -7.60
CA ARG A 246 -18.37 0.58 -6.51
C ARG A 246 -18.16 2.10 -6.46
N ILE A 247 -18.59 2.80 -7.50
CA ILE A 247 -18.77 4.25 -7.46
C ILE A 247 -20.21 4.51 -7.07
N VAL A 248 -20.41 5.20 -5.95
CA VAL A 248 -21.72 5.36 -5.31
C VAL A 248 -22.03 6.83 -5.04
N PRO A 249 -23.34 7.22 -4.96
CA PRO A 249 -23.70 8.60 -4.60
C PRO A 249 -23.19 9.01 -3.22
N THR A 250 -23.32 8.12 -2.24
CA THR A 250 -22.82 8.23 -0.85
C THR A 250 -22.35 6.85 -0.40
N LEU A 251 -21.32 6.79 0.46
CA LEU A 251 -20.94 5.53 1.09
C LEU A 251 -22.14 4.94 1.85
N GLN A 252 -22.19 3.61 1.96
CA GLN A 252 -23.24 2.97 2.76
C GLN A 252 -23.20 3.49 4.21
N PRO A 253 -24.37 3.70 4.86
CA PRO A 253 -24.42 4.07 6.26
C PRO A 253 -23.61 3.12 7.13
N GLY A 254 -22.73 3.68 8.00
CA GLY A 254 -21.82 2.91 8.85
C GLY A 254 -20.47 2.58 8.22
N THR A 255 -20.28 2.80 6.91
CA THR A 255 -18.97 2.61 6.28
C THR A 255 -17.94 3.61 6.84
N HIS A 256 -16.80 3.09 7.27
CA HIS A 256 -15.69 3.93 7.71
C HIS A 256 -15.09 4.67 6.52
N VAL A 257 -14.85 5.98 6.67
CA VAL A 257 -14.15 6.78 5.67
C VAL A 257 -12.64 6.60 5.87
N SER A 258 -12.05 5.66 5.15
CA SER A 258 -10.62 5.35 5.26
C SER A 258 -9.75 6.48 4.71
N THR A 259 -10.20 7.18 3.66
CA THR A 259 -9.56 8.40 3.15
C THR A 259 -10.59 9.45 2.79
N GLY A 260 -10.43 10.63 3.37
CA GLY A 260 -11.37 11.74 3.21
C GLY A 260 -11.23 12.47 1.87
N LYS A 261 -12.30 13.12 1.43
CA LYS A 261 -12.39 13.84 0.13
C LYS A 261 -11.29 14.87 -0.12
N ASN A 262 -10.70 15.42 0.94
CA ASN A 262 -9.70 16.49 0.83
C ASN A 262 -8.32 15.95 0.42
N ASP A 263 -8.04 14.67 0.70
CA ASP A 263 -6.75 14.06 0.47
C ASP A 263 -6.67 13.34 -0.88
N ILE A 264 -7.81 12.92 -1.45
CA ILE A 264 -7.87 12.14 -2.70
C ILE A 264 -7.38 12.96 -3.89
N ASN A 265 -6.47 12.36 -4.68
CA ASN A 265 -5.96 12.94 -5.92
C ASN A 265 -6.55 12.25 -7.15
N TYR A 266 -6.25 10.97 -7.38
CA TYR A 266 -6.74 10.19 -8.51
C TYR A 266 -7.56 9.00 -8.05
N VAL A 267 -8.65 8.71 -8.76
CA VAL A 267 -9.40 7.45 -8.67
C VAL A 267 -9.32 6.77 -10.03
N VAL A 268 -9.02 5.47 -10.03
CA VAL A 268 -8.80 4.71 -11.28
C VAL A 268 -9.64 3.45 -11.28
N THR A 269 -10.37 3.23 -12.36
CA THR A 269 -11.06 1.99 -12.67
C THR A 269 -10.59 1.46 -14.04
N GLU A 270 -11.10 0.32 -14.47
CA GLU A 270 -10.85 -0.20 -15.83
C GLU A 270 -11.41 0.68 -16.95
N TYR A 271 -12.25 1.67 -16.62
CA TYR A 271 -12.82 2.64 -17.58
C TYR A 271 -12.07 3.97 -17.62
N GLY A 272 -11.00 4.13 -16.85
CA GLY A 272 -10.13 5.30 -16.92
C GLY A 272 -9.73 5.91 -15.59
N VAL A 273 -9.30 7.17 -15.63
CA VAL A 273 -8.72 7.93 -14.52
C VAL A 273 -9.55 9.18 -14.25
N ALA A 274 -10.01 9.35 -13.01
CA ALA A 274 -10.65 10.57 -12.52
C ALA A 274 -9.69 11.34 -11.62
N GLN A 275 -9.27 12.52 -12.05
CA GLN A 275 -8.55 13.47 -11.21
C GLN A 275 -9.55 14.27 -10.37
N LEU A 276 -9.39 14.25 -9.03
CA LEU A 276 -10.33 14.89 -8.11
C LEU A 276 -9.75 16.13 -7.40
N ARG A 277 -8.43 16.16 -7.18
CA ARG A 277 -7.80 17.27 -6.48
C ARG A 277 -7.95 18.58 -7.28
N GLY A 278 -8.32 19.67 -6.60
CA GLY A 278 -8.56 20.95 -7.24
C GLY A 278 -9.88 21.07 -8.00
N LYS A 279 -10.76 20.05 -7.94
CA LYS A 279 -12.06 20.02 -8.62
C LYS A 279 -13.19 20.43 -7.68
N SER A 280 -14.19 21.15 -8.22
CA SER A 280 -15.45 21.40 -7.54
C SER A 280 -16.25 20.10 -7.32
N ALA A 281 -17.24 20.09 -6.40
CA ALA A 281 -18.11 18.94 -6.16
C ALA A 281 -18.77 18.44 -7.47
N LYS A 282 -19.27 19.35 -8.30
CA LYS A 282 -19.81 19.03 -9.62
C LYS A 282 -18.81 18.30 -10.52
N GLN A 283 -17.61 18.85 -10.63
CA GLN A 283 -16.54 18.26 -11.47
C GLN A 283 -16.08 16.90 -10.95
N ARG A 284 -15.99 16.72 -9.62
CA ARG A 284 -15.66 15.42 -9.00
C ARG A 284 -16.71 14.37 -9.37
N CYS A 285 -17.99 14.71 -9.15
CA CYS A 285 -19.11 13.85 -9.48
C CYS A 285 -19.09 13.43 -10.95
N GLN A 286 -18.94 14.38 -11.87
CA GLN A 286 -18.84 14.11 -13.31
C GLN A 286 -17.66 13.20 -13.67
N ALA A 287 -16.50 13.46 -13.11
CA ALA A 287 -15.30 12.65 -13.34
C ALA A 287 -15.47 11.20 -12.86
N LEU A 288 -16.06 11.02 -11.67
CA LEU A 288 -16.30 9.68 -11.10
C LEU A 288 -17.38 8.91 -11.89
N ILE A 289 -18.47 9.56 -12.31
CA ILE A 289 -19.47 8.93 -13.19
C ILE A 289 -18.82 8.51 -14.52
N GLY A 290 -17.90 9.32 -15.05
CA GLY A 290 -17.18 9.03 -16.29
C GLY A 290 -16.37 7.72 -16.26
N ILE A 291 -15.85 7.34 -15.09
CA ILE A 291 -15.08 6.10 -14.90
C ILE A 291 -15.90 4.96 -14.25
N ALA A 292 -17.18 5.16 -13.99
CA ALA A 292 -18.08 4.09 -13.56
C ALA A 292 -18.38 3.10 -14.71
N HIS A 293 -18.82 1.90 -14.36
CA HIS A 293 -19.30 0.95 -15.36
C HIS A 293 -20.42 1.56 -16.21
N PRO A 294 -20.42 1.41 -17.54
CA PRO A 294 -21.39 2.04 -18.44
C PRO A 294 -22.85 1.86 -18.01
N ASP A 295 -23.22 0.65 -17.57
CA ASP A 295 -24.61 0.31 -17.19
C ASP A 295 -25.11 1.11 -15.99
N PHE A 296 -24.22 1.59 -15.11
CA PHE A 296 -24.58 2.38 -13.93
C PHE A 296 -24.54 3.89 -14.15
N ARG A 297 -23.92 4.38 -15.24
CA ARG A 297 -23.73 5.83 -15.46
C ARG A 297 -25.04 6.60 -15.50
N GLY A 298 -26.07 6.03 -16.11
CA GLY A 298 -27.42 6.66 -16.20
C GLY A 298 -28.04 6.85 -14.82
N GLU A 299 -28.06 5.80 -14.01
CA GLU A 299 -28.58 5.85 -12.64
C GLU A 299 -27.79 6.83 -11.77
N LEU A 300 -26.45 6.75 -11.80
CA LEU A 300 -25.56 7.65 -11.06
C LEU A 300 -25.78 9.11 -11.46
N HIS A 301 -26.00 9.39 -12.75
CA HIS A 301 -26.29 10.73 -13.23
C HIS A 301 -27.62 11.29 -12.69
N GLU A 302 -28.68 10.48 -12.68
CA GLU A 302 -29.96 10.86 -12.11
C GLU A 302 -29.89 11.08 -10.59
N MET A 303 -29.12 10.25 -9.87
CA MET A 303 -28.87 10.46 -8.44
C MET A 303 -28.09 11.76 -8.19
N ALA A 304 -27.10 12.07 -9.02
CA ALA A 304 -26.32 13.31 -8.91
C ALA A 304 -27.21 14.56 -9.11
N LYS A 305 -28.18 14.53 -10.03
CA LYS A 305 -29.19 15.59 -10.20
C LYS A 305 -30.06 15.75 -8.97
N LYS A 306 -30.59 14.64 -8.41
CA LYS A 306 -31.40 14.67 -7.18
C LYS A 306 -30.60 15.27 -6.01
N MET A 307 -29.29 15.02 -5.94
CA MET A 307 -28.38 15.60 -4.93
C MET A 307 -27.96 17.04 -5.26
N LYS A 308 -28.42 17.63 -6.35
CA LYS A 308 -28.05 18.98 -6.83
C LYS A 308 -26.55 19.16 -7.07
N LEU A 309 -25.88 18.09 -7.49
CA LEU A 309 -24.48 18.09 -7.88
C LEU A 309 -24.28 18.34 -9.38
N LEU A 310 -25.32 18.07 -10.18
CA LEU A 310 -25.38 18.31 -11.64
C LEU A 310 -26.56 19.17 -12.00
#